data_5a6d809444deb45c64de2d1db41d4ff0
#
_entry.id   5a6d809444deb45c64de2d1db41d4ff0
#
_cell.length_a   1.000
_cell.length_b   1.000
_cell.length_c   1.000
_cell.angle_alpha   90.00
_cell.angle_beta   90.00
_cell.angle_gamma   90.00
#
_symmetry.space_group_name_H-M   'P 1'
#
loop_
_entity.id
_entity.type
_entity.pdbx_description
1 polymer ?
#
loop_
_entity_poly.entity_id
_entity_poly.type
_entity_poly.pdbx_seq_one_letter_code
_entity_poly.pdbx_strand_id
1 'polypeptide(L)'
;MSFGDNGGMTSASHSSASADPFEGLRIRGVAKTFGADTTVLNEIDLDVHPGELISLVGSSGTGKSTLLRIIAGLEEPSAGRVTYAGQPLERGSVGVVFQRPILYPHLSVKDNILFPTRLGAFAGRVDMDYYRELLEALKLEGLESRKPSQLSGGQAQRVGIARALIRRAPVVLFDEPLASVDEEMSASIRADIVRLHERYGFTGLYVTHDQNEALMLGQRVAVMDAGYLVQVDTPERLLAHPHTLQVAKL
;
A
#
# COMPACT_ATOMS: atom_id res chain seq x y z
N MET A 1 -72.21 -0.32 -5.74
CA MET A 1 -71.39 -1.39 -5.13
C MET A 1 -69.96 -1.03 -5.33
N SER A 2 -69.32 -0.64 -4.23
CA SER A 2 -67.94 -0.14 -4.14
C SER A 2 -67.00 -1.32 -3.98
N PHE A 3 -65.87 -1.33 -4.66
CA PHE A 3 -64.71 -2.06 -4.26
C PHE A 3 -63.50 -1.13 -4.39
N GLY A 4 -62.97 -0.76 -3.21
CA GLY A 4 -61.71 -0.05 -3.11
C GLY A 4 -60.54 -1.02 -3.26
N ASP A 5 -59.55 -0.56 -4.04
CA ASP A 5 -58.29 -1.25 -4.18
C ASP A 5 -57.23 -0.51 -3.37
N ASN A 6 -56.62 -1.24 -2.41
CA ASN A 6 -55.72 -0.72 -1.43
C ASN A 6 -54.28 -1.13 -1.84
N GLY A 7 -53.68 -0.34 -2.72
CA GLY A 7 -52.32 -0.53 -3.17
C GLY A 7 -51.32 -0.07 -2.10
N GLY A 8 -50.82 -1.01 -1.27
CA GLY A 8 -49.74 -0.76 -0.31
C GLY A 8 -48.43 -0.46 -1.03
N MET A 9 -47.99 0.79 -0.96
CA MET A 9 -46.63 1.19 -1.32
C MET A 9 -45.68 0.74 -0.22
N THR A 10 -44.94 -0.32 -0.46
CA THR A 10 -43.74 -0.69 0.36
C THR A 10 -42.63 0.28 0.05
N SER A 11 -42.43 1.26 0.91
CA SER A 11 -41.26 2.12 0.91
C SER A 11 -40.03 1.27 1.25
N ALA A 12 -39.21 0.98 0.27
CA ALA A 12 -37.87 0.48 0.48
C ALA A 12 -37.03 1.57 1.17
N SER A 13 -36.80 1.41 2.44
CA SER A 13 -35.84 2.22 3.20
C SER A 13 -34.45 1.97 2.66
N HIS A 14 -33.95 2.88 1.81
CA HIS A 14 -32.53 2.97 1.52
C HIS A 14 -31.85 3.39 2.82
N SER A 15 -31.20 2.42 3.48
CA SER A 15 -30.25 2.70 4.54
C SER A 15 -29.14 3.58 3.94
N SER A 16 -29.19 4.87 4.20
CA SER A 16 -28.07 5.77 3.97
C SER A 16 -26.96 5.34 4.89
N ALA A 17 -26.00 4.59 4.35
CA ALA A 17 -24.75 4.36 5.03
C ALA A 17 -24.16 5.73 5.33
N SER A 18 -24.11 6.11 6.60
CA SER A 18 -23.45 7.34 7.06
C SER A 18 -22.01 7.29 6.53
N ALA A 19 -21.65 8.30 5.73
CA ALA A 19 -20.28 8.43 5.24
C ALA A 19 -19.34 8.44 6.47
N ASP A 20 -18.39 7.54 6.47
CA ASP A 20 -17.38 7.44 7.53
C ASP A 20 -16.51 8.71 7.47
N PRO A 21 -16.45 9.55 8.51
CA PRO A 21 -15.75 10.84 8.46
C PRO A 21 -14.22 10.71 8.41
N PHE A 22 -13.67 9.50 8.45
CA PHE A 22 -12.23 9.27 8.40
C PHE A 22 -11.70 9.36 6.96
N GLU A 23 -10.82 10.34 6.71
CA GLU A 23 -10.29 10.67 5.38
C GLU A 23 -9.11 9.78 4.93
N GLY A 24 -8.58 8.90 5.80
CA GLY A 24 -7.43 8.03 5.54
C GLY A 24 -7.80 6.65 5.00
N LEU A 25 -6.79 5.78 4.99
CA LEU A 25 -6.96 4.35 4.70
C LEU A 25 -7.49 3.64 5.94
N ARG A 26 -8.65 3.01 5.82
CA ARG A 26 -9.29 2.28 6.91
C ARG A 26 -9.49 0.83 6.54
N ILE A 27 -9.00 -0.04 7.40
CA ILE A 27 -9.17 -1.50 7.34
C ILE A 27 -10.03 -1.88 8.53
N ARG A 28 -11.15 -2.60 8.29
CA ARG A 28 -12.10 -2.99 9.35
C ARG A 28 -12.49 -4.45 9.23
N GLY A 29 -12.19 -5.21 10.28
CA GLY A 29 -12.55 -6.60 10.42
C GLY A 29 -12.05 -7.48 9.29
N VAL A 30 -10.93 -7.12 8.64
CA VAL A 30 -10.44 -7.85 7.48
C VAL A 30 -9.93 -9.22 7.90
N ALA A 31 -10.60 -10.26 7.42
CA ALA A 31 -10.21 -11.65 7.59
C ALA A 31 -9.97 -12.31 6.23
N LYS A 32 -9.07 -13.30 6.20
CA LYS A 32 -8.81 -14.11 5.01
C LYS A 32 -8.57 -15.56 5.36
N THR A 33 -9.38 -16.41 4.76
CA THR A 33 -9.22 -17.87 4.81
C THR A 33 -9.06 -18.40 3.39
N PHE A 34 -8.09 -19.25 3.17
CA PHE A 34 -7.87 -19.95 1.90
C PHE A 34 -8.35 -21.41 2.04
N GLY A 35 -9.09 -21.90 1.04
CA GLY A 35 -9.67 -23.24 1.09
C GLY A 35 -10.67 -23.38 2.25
N ALA A 36 -10.74 -24.56 2.85
CA ALA A 36 -11.69 -24.84 3.92
C ALA A 36 -11.23 -24.36 5.31
N ASP A 37 -9.91 -24.40 5.60
CA ASP A 37 -9.43 -24.28 6.99
C ASP A 37 -8.17 -23.44 7.20
N THR A 38 -7.59 -22.82 6.14
CA THR A 38 -6.34 -22.06 6.28
C THR A 38 -6.62 -20.59 6.48
N THR A 39 -6.86 -20.16 7.73
CA THR A 39 -7.01 -18.73 8.06
C THR A 39 -5.64 -18.06 8.14
N VAL A 40 -5.44 -17.00 7.36
CA VAL A 40 -4.19 -16.23 7.24
C VAL A 40 -4.31 -14.87 7.88
N LEU A 41 -5.51 -14.26 7.88
CA LEU A 41 -5.79 -12.99 8.55
C LEU A 41 -7.01 -13.14 9.44
N ASN A 42 -6.90 -12.63 10.67
CA ASN A 42 -7.92 -12.71 11.70
C ASN A 42 -8.33 -11.29 12.12
N GLU A 43 -9.46 -10.81 11.56
CA GLU A 43 -10.14 -9.56 11.95
C GLU A 43 -9.19 -8.37 12.12
N ILE A 44 -8.44 -8.05 11.07
CA ILE A 44 -7.50 -6.94 11.08
C ILE A 44 -8.24 -5.61 11.08
N ASP A 45 -7.96 -4.78 12.09
CA ASP A 45 -8.41 -3.39 12.19
C ASP A 45 -7.19 -2.46 12.19
N LEU A 46 -7.13 -1.55 11.22
CA LEU A 46 -6.04 -0.58 11.12
C LEU A 46 -6.54 0.72 10.48
N ASP A 47 -6.20 1.84 11.11
CA ASP A 47 -6.36 3.19 10.55
C ASP A 47 -4.98 3.75 10.18
N VAL A 48 -4.84 4.21 8.94
CA VAL A 48 -3.67 4.95 8.45
C VAL A 48 -4.15 6.35 8.07
N HIS A 49 -3.62 7.37 8.74
CA HIS A 49 -4.05 8.75 8.53
C HIS A 49 -3.64 9.26 7.14
N PRO A 50 -4.34 10.26 6.59
CA PRO A 50 -3.92 10.90 5.35
C PRO A 50 -2.49 11.40 5.45
N GLY A 51 -1.66 11.06 4.46
CA GLY A 51 -0.24 11.43 4.44
C GLY A 51 0.65 10.70 5.46
N GLU A 52 0.15 9.70 6.14
CA GLU A 52 0.94 8.86 7.05
C GLU A 52 1.63 7.72 6.28
N LEU A 53 2.90 7.48 6.60
CA LEU A 53 3.61 6.26 6.23
C LEU A 53 3.68 5.35 7.46
N ILE A 54 2.96 4.23 7.43
CA ILE A 54 3.00 3.22 8.49
C ILE A 54 3.80 2.01 8.02
N SER A 55 4.68 1.51 8.89
CA SER A 55 5.38 0.25 8.64
C SER A 55 4.60 -0.94 9.18
N LEU A 56 4.59 -2.05 8.46
CA LEU A 56 4.00 -3.32 8.88
C LEU A 56 5.11 -4.37 8.98
N VAL A 57 5.41 -4.80 10.20
CA VAL A 57 6.48 -5.75 10.49
C VAL A 57 5.94 -7.04 11.08
N GLY A 58 6.63 -8.13 10.86
CA GLY A 58 6.30 -9.46 11.39
C GLY A 58 7.12 -10.53 10.67
N SER A 59 7.21 -11.71 11.26
CA SER A 59 7.93 -12.85 10.67
C SER A 59 7.31 -13.28 9.34
N SER A 60 8.05 -14.08 8.57
CA SER A 60 7.51 -14.63 7.31
C SER A 60 6.27 -15.50 7.59
N GLY A 61 5.26 -15.38 6.72
CA GLY A 61 4.03 -16.16 6.84
C GLY A 61 2.97 -15.58 7.78
N THR A 62 3.19 -14.41 8.41
CA THR A 62 2.19 -13.77 9.31
C THR A 62 1.02 -13.11 8.59
N GLY A 63 0.97 -13.11 7.26
CA GLY A 63 -0.15 -12.57 6.48
C GLY A 63 0.06 -11.17 5.90
N LYS A 64 1.23 -10.53 6.10
CA LYS A 64 1.53 -9.16 5.62
C LYS A 64 1.25 -8.96 4.13
N SER A 65 1.83 -9.79 3.28
CA SER A 65 1.62 -9.69 1.82
C SER A 65 0.17 -10.02 1.42
N THR A 66 -0.54 -10.86 2.19
CA THR A 66 -1.97 -11.12 1.96
C THR A 66 -2.80 -9.86 2.26
N LEU A 67 -2.54 -9.20 3.39
CA LEU A 67 -3.19 -7.94 3.74
C LEU A 67 -2.92 -6.88 2.67
N LEU A 68 -1.67 -6.75 2.25
CA LEU A 68 -1.28 -5.81 1.20
C LEU A 68 -2.00 -6.09 -0.13
N ARG A 69 -2.13 -7.36 -0.54
CA ARG A 69 -2.88 -7.74 -1.75
C ARG A 69 -4.37 -7.41 -1.65
N ILE A 70 -4.96 -7.56 -0.46
CA ILE A 70 -6.36 -7.17 -0.21
C ILE A 70 -6.51 -5.66 -0.37
N ILE A 71 -5.63 -4.85 0.22
CA ILE A 71 -5.64 -3.39 0.08
C ILE A 71 -5.46 -2.98 -1.39
N ALA A 72 -4.60 -3.68 -2.13
CA ALA A 72 -4.37 -3.45 -3.56
C ALA A 72 -5.54 -3.87 -4.46
N GLY A 73 -6.58 -4.53 -3.92
CA GLY A 73 -7.68 -5.10 -4.68
C GLY A 73 -7.26 -6.29 -5.57
N LEU A 74 -6.12 -6.92 -5.26
CA LEU A 74 -5.62 -8.11 -5.96
C LEU A 74 -6.13 -9.41 -5.34
N GLU A 75 -6.64 -9.34 -4.12
CA GLU A 75 -7.23 -10.43 -3.38
C GLU A 75 -8.49 -9.93 -2.66
N GLU A 76 -9.54 -10.71 -2.63
CA GLU A 76 -10.75 -10.36 -1.89
C GLU A 76 -10.67 -10.87 -0.45
N PRO A 77 -11.05 -10.08 0.56
CA PRO A 77 -11.15 -10.55 1.93
C PRO A 77 -12.30 -11.56 2.06
N SER A 78 -12.18 -12.51 3.00
CA SER A 78 -13.29 -13.42 3.37
C SER A 78 -14.34 -12.70 4.22
N ALA A 79 -13.92 -11.68 4.97
CA ALA A 79 -14.79 -10.79 5.73
C ALA A 79 -14.14 -9.43 5.90
N GLY A 80 -14.92 -8.44 6.29
CA GLY A 80 -14.44 -7.07 6.51
C GLY A 80 -14.38 -6.24 5.22
N ARG A 81 -13.76 -5.06 5.32
CA ARG A 81 -13.64 -4.12 4.20
C ARG A 81 -12.44 -3.20 4.34
N VAL A 82 -12.01 -2.67 3.18
CA VAL A 82 -10.99 -1.63 3.09
C VAL A 82 -11.57 -0.41 2.40
N THR A 83 -11.40 0.75 3.00
CA THR A 83 -11.90 2.03 2.46
C THR A 83 -10.81 3.10 2.50
N TYR A 84 -10.88 4.08 1.61
CA TYR A 84 -10.11 5.32 1.67
C TYR A 84 -11.06 6.49 1.57
N ALA A 85 -10.94 7.45 2.49
CA ALA A 85 -11.87 8.59 2.60
C ALA A 85 -13.36 8.16 2.60
N GLY A 86 -13.67 7.08 3.33
CA GLY A 86 -15.01 6.52 3.43
C GLY A 86 -15.52 5.76 2.21
N GLN A 87 -14.76 5.71 1.11
CA GLN A 87 -15.13 5.00 -0.12
C GLN A 87 -14.34 3.69 -0.27
N PRO A 88 -14.93 2.64 -0.83
CA PRO A 88 -14.18 1.43 -1.17
C PRO A 88 -13.01 1.75 -2.09
N LEU A 89 -11.85 1.14 -1.84
CA LEU A 89 -10.71 1.24 -2.74
C LEU A 89 -10.99 0.49 -4.04
N GLU A 90 -11.00 1.22 -5.15
CA GLU A 90 -11.14 0.61 -6.46
C GLU A 90 -9.88 -0.15 -6.87
N ARG A 91 -10.06 -1.27 -7.58
CA ARG A 91 -8.92 -2.01 -8.15
C ARG A 91 -8.08 -1.11 -9.04
N GLY A 92 -6.78 -1.05 -8.76
CA GLY A 92 -5.83 -0.23 -9.51
C GLY A 92 -5.79 1.25 -9.10
N SER A 93 -6.49 1.67 -8.04
CA SER A 93 -6.42 3.04 -7.49
C SER A 93 -5.18 3.27 -6.62
N VAL A 94 -4.47 2.21 -6.21
CA VAL A 94 -3.28 2.27 -5.37
C VAL A 94 -1.99 2.13 -6.19
N GLY A 95 -0.91 2.74 -5.72
CA GLY A 95 0.45 2.47 -6.21
C GLY A 95 1.03 1.26 -5.49
N VAL A 96 1.65 0.32 -6.22
CA VAL A 96 2.27 -0.87 -5.59
C VAL A 96 3.72 -1.00 -6.03
N VAL A 97 4.60 -1.08 -5.03
CA VAL A 97 6.02 -1.41 -5.20
C VAL A 97 6.24 -2.83 -4.68
N PHE A 98 6.65 -3.73 -5.56
CA PHE A 98 6.86 -5.14 -5.24
C PHE A 98 8.30 -5.41 -4.78
N GLN A 99 8.50 -6.48 -4.04
CA GLN A 99 9.80 -6.98 -3.59
C GLN A 99 10.81 -7.12 -4.75
N ARG A 100 10.36 -7.66 -5.88
CA ARG A 100 11.12 -7.66 -7.13
C ARG A 100 10.46 -6.68 -8.09
N PRO A 101 11.22 -5.76 -8.71
CA PRO A 101 10.64 -4.82 -9.66
C PRO A 101 10.14 -5.59 -10.89
N ILE A 102 8.81 -5.68 -11.04
CA ILE A 102 8.18 -6.32 -12.20
C ILE A 102 8.11 -5.26 -13.31
N LEU A 103 9.20 -5.07 -14.03
CA LEU A 103 9.26 -4.14 -15.16
C LEU A 103 8.92 -4.87 -16.46
N TYR A 104 8.28 -4.16 -17.38
CA TYR A 104 8.01 -4.66 -18.73
C TYR A 104 9.32 -4.70 -19.54
N PRO A 105 9.86 -5.86 -19.91
CA PRO A 105 11.21 -5.98 -20.45
C PRO A 105 11.37 -5.35 -21.85
N HIS A 106 10.28 -5.22 -22.60
CA HIS A 106 10.25 -4.62 -23.93
C HIS A 106 10.09 -3.09 -23.90
N LEU A 107 9.72 -2.50 -22.76
CA LEU A 107 9.57 -1.06 -22.60
C LEU A 107 10.84 -0.42 -22.06
N SER A 108 11.07 0.86 -22.41
CA SER A 108 12.12 1.68 -21.82
C SER A 108 11.82 2.01 -20.35
N VAL A 109 12.78 2.58 -19.61
CA VAL A 109 12.58 3.13 -18.27
C VAL A 109 11.45 4.15 -18.28
N LYS A 110 11.50 5.11 -19.21
CA LYS A 110 10.44 6.12 -19.40
C LYS A 110 9.07 5.47 -19.59
N ASP A 111 8.97 4.51 -20.50
CA ASP A 111 7.69 3.86 -20.80
C ASP A 111 7.20 2.98 -19.65
N ASN A 112 8.09 2.34 -18.89
CA ASN A 112 7.74 1.61 -17.67
C ASN A 112 7.13 2.54 -16.63
N ILE A 113 7.77 3.69 -16.36
CA ILE A 113 7.27 4.67 -15.38
C ILE A 113 5.92 5.23 -15.82
N LEU A 114 5.79 5.60 -17.09
CA LEU A 114 4.56 6.22 -17.62
C LEU A 114 3.46 5.21 -17.96
N PHE A 115 3.72 3.92 -17.91
CA PHE A 115 2.74 2.89 -18.29
C PHE A 115 1.39 3.03 -17.56
N PRO A 116 1.35 3.23 -16.24
CA PRO A 116 0.08 3.34 -15.51
C PRO A 116 -0.77 4.54 -15.93
N THR A 117 -0.18 5.59 -16.49
CA THR A 117 -0.91 6.79 -16.95
C THR A 117 -1.59 6.58 -18.31
N ARG A 118 -1.37 5.42 -18.95
CA ARG A 118 -2.03 5.04 -20.21
C ARG A 118 -3.31 4.24 -19.99
N LEU A 119 -3.62 3.89 -18.73
CA LEU A 119 -4.70 2.96 -18.39
C LEU A 119 -5.85 3.66 -17.66
N GLY A 120 -7.08 3.24 -17.96
CA GLY A 120 -8.30 3.61 -17.25
C GLY A 120 -8.55 5.13 -17.21
N ALA A 121 -9.06 5.62 -16.08
CA ALA A 121 -9.41 7.03 -15.86
C ALA A 121 -8.20 7.99 -15.89
N PHE A 122 -6.97 7.47 -15.91
CA PHE A 122 -5.72 8.24 -15.95
C PHE A 122 -5.15 8.39 -17.36
N ALA A 123 -5.78 7.79 -18.37
CA ALA A 123 -5.30 7.85 -19.74
C ALA A 123 -5.12 9.30 -20.22
N GLY A 124 -3.91 9.62 -20.66
CA GLY A 124 -3.56 10.94 -21.19
C GLY A 124 -3.28 12.04 -20.15
N ARG A 125 -3.38 11.76 -18.87
CA ARG A 125 -3.07 12.71 -17.78
C ARG A 125 -1.66 12.47 -17.25
N VAL A 126 -0.66 12.98 -17.96
CA VAL A 126 0.75 12.89 -17.55
C VAL A 126 1.23 14.27 -17.09
N ASP A 127 1.56 14.38 -15.81
CA ASP A 127 2.29 15.53 -15.28
C ASP A 127 3.79 15.32 -15.57
N MET A 128 4.30 15.97 -16.63
CA MET A 128 5.68 15.82 -17.06
C MET A 128 6.67 16.52 -16.14
N ASP A 129 6.24 17.51 -15.36
CA ASP A 129 7.10 18.14 -14.37
C ASP A 129 7.28 17.22 -13.18
N TYR A 130 6.18 16.61 -12.70
CA TYR A 130 6.24 15.56 -11.67
C TYR A 130 7.07 14.35 -12.12
N TYR A 131 6.96 13.95 -13.39
CA TYR A 131 7.81 12.89 -13.94
C TYR A 131 9.30 13.23 -13.83
N ARG A 132 9.71 14.47 -14.19
CA ARG A 132 11.10 14.92 -14.08
C ARG A 132 11.57 14.97 -12.63
N GLU A 133 10.72 15.46 -11.72
CA GLU A 133 10.99 15.46 -10.28
C GLU A 133 11.23 14.04 -9.73
N LEU A 134 10.44 13.06 -10.17
CA LEU A 134 10.65 11.67 -9.78
C LEU A 134 11.95 11.10 -10.33
N LEU A 135 12.34 11.44 -11.56
CA LEU A 135 13.63 11.01 -12.13
C LEU A 135 14.81 11.57 -11.32
N GLU A 136 14.78 12.85 -11.00
CA GLU A 136 15.80 13.51 -10.17
C GLU A 136 15.86 12.88 -8.77
N ALA A 137 14.75 12.82 -8.06
CA ALA A 137 14.67 12.31 -6.69
C ALA A 137 15.14 10.85 -6.56
N LEU A 138 14.88 10.04 -7.60
CA LEU A 138 15.25 8.63 -7.66
C LEU A 138 16.56 8.37 -8.44
N LYS A 139 17.27 9.42 -8.84
CA LYS A 139 18.57 9.32 -9.57
C LYS A 139 18.46 8.46 -10.83
N LEU A 140 17.39 8.68 -11.60
CA LEU A 140 17.10 7.97 -12.86
C LEU A 140 17.38 8.79 -14.10
N GLU A 141 17.85 10.04 -13.95
CA GLU A 141 18.19 10.92 -15.06
C GLU A 141 19.27 10.27 -15.95
N GLY A 142 19.09 10.41 -17.26
CA GLY A 142 19.97 9.79 -18.27
C GLY A 142 19.77 8.28 -18.47
N LEU A 143 18.83 7.66 -17.73
CA LEU A 143 18.50 6.23 -17.89
C LEU A 143 17.20 5.99 -18.68
N GLU A 144 16.49 7.04 -19.08
CA GLU A 144 15.11 7.02 -19.57
C GLU A 144 14.93 6.12 -20.81
N SER A 145 15.94 6.06 -21.67
CA SER A 145 15.94 5.26 -22.90
C SER A 145 16.37 3.80 -22.67
N ARG A 146 16.97 3.49 -21.51
CA ARG A 146 17.45 2.13 -21.22
C ARG A 146 16.28 1.16 -21.06
N LYS A 147 16.55 -0.12 -21.32
CA LYS A 147 15.65 -1.23 -21.04
C LYS A 147 15.97 -1.85 -19.67
N PRO A 148 15.02 -2.55 -19.03
CA PRO A 148 15.24 -3.22 -17.73
C PRO A 148 16.49 -4.09 -17.67
N SER A 149 16.84 -4.79 -18.75
CA SER A 149 18.04 -5.63 -18.82
C SER A 149 19.38 -4.87 -18.73
N GLN A 150 19.34 -3.54 -18.82
CA GLN A 150 20.51 -2.65 -18.79
C GLN A 150 20.62 -1.92 -17.43
N LEU A 151 19.77 -2.27 -16.47
CA LEU A 151 19.70 -1.66 -15.15
C LEU A 151 20.33 -2.57 -14.09
N SER A 152 20.94 -1.96 -13.07
CA SER A 152 21.24 -2.66 -11.83
C SER A 152 19.94 -2.98 -11.06
N GLY A 153 19.99 -3.91 -10.08
CA GLY A 153 18.84 -4.24 -9.25
C GLY A 153 18.25 -3.02 -8.54
N GLY A 154 19.10 -2.17 -7.96
CA GLY A 154 18.67 -0.94 -7.31
C GLY A 154 18.09 0.09 -8.29
N GLN A 155 18.64 0.22 -9.50
CA GLN A 155 18.04 1.08 -10.53
C GLN A 155 16.67 0.56 -10.96
N ALA A 156 16.51 -0.74 -11.16
CA ALA A 156 15.23 -1.34 -11.49
C ALA A 156 14.20 -1.12 -10.37
N GLN A 157 14.62 -1.22 -9.10
CA GLN A 157 13.75 -0.95 -7.95
C GLN A 157 13.29 0.51 -7.93
N ARG A 158 14.18 1.46 -8.17
CA ARG A 158 13.84 2.88 -8.28
C ARG A 158 12.85 3.17 -9.41
N VAL A 159 12.99 2.50 -10.55
CA VAL A 159 12.00 2.57 -11.64
C VAL A 159 10.64 2.04 -11.18
N GLY A 160 10.60 0.96 -10.40
CA GLY A 160 9.40 0.41 -9.78
C GLY A 160 8.71 1.41 -8.85
N ILE A 161 9.50 2.12 -8.02
CA ILE A 161 9.01 3.17 -7.12
C ILE A 161 8.46 4.35 -7.93
N ALA A 162 9.20 4.85 -8.93
CA ALA A 162 8.74 5.94 -9.79
C ALA A 162 7.41 5.60 -10.47
N ARG A 163 7.28 4.36 -10.97
CA ARG A 163 6.04 3.86 -11.60
C ARG A 163 4.87 3.81 -10.63
N ALA A 164 5.09 3.43 -9.37
CA ALA A 164 4.03 3.39 -8.36
C ALA A 164 3.54 4.81 -8.01
N LEU A 165 4.44 5.80 -7.99
CA LEU A 165 4.15 7.17 -7.59
C LEU A 165 3.58 8.03 -8.72
N ILE A 166 3.90 7.74 -10.00
CA ILE A 166 3.61 8.65 -11.14
C ILE A 166 2.14 9.07 -11.27
N ARG A 167 1.22 8.25 -10.78
CA ARG A 167 -0.22 8.52 -10.81
C ARG A 167 -0.71 9.39 -9.65
N ARG A 168 0.14 9.73 -8.69
CA ARG A 168 -0.25 10.35 -7.42
C ARG A 168 -1.42 9.61 -6.76
N ALA A 169 -1.31 8.28 -6.73
CA ALA A 169 -2.30 7.43 -6.09
C ALA A 169 -2.49 7.84 -4.62
N PRO A 170 -3.72 7.83 -4.08
CA PRO A 170 -3.98 8.23 -2.70
C PRO A 170 -3.27 7.33 -1.69
N VAL A 171 -3.05 6.07 -2.06
CA VAL A 171 -2.36 5.07 -1.23
C VAL A 171 -1.22 4.44 -2.02
N VAL A 172 -0.07 4.30 -1.38
CA VAL A 172 1.12 3.62 -1.93
C VAL A 172 1.50 2.46 -1.01
N LEU A 173 1.64 1.28 -1.59
CA LEU A 173 1.95 0.04 -0.91
C LEU A 173 3.35 -0.42 -1.29
N PHE A 174 4.17 -0.75 -0.29
CA PHE A 174 5.52 -1.28 -0.47
C PHE A 174 5.57 -2.70 0.10
N ASP A 175 5.76 -3.71 -0.75
CA ASP A 175 5.85 -5.12 -0.36
C ASP A 175 7.32 -5.56 -0.34
N GLU A 176 7.97 -5.47 0.82
CA GLU A 176 9.38 -5.82 1.05
C GLU A 176 10.33 -5.24 -0.05
N PRO A 177 10.26 -3.94 -0.36
CA PRO A 177 10.86 -3.39 -1.58
C PRO A 177 12.39 -3.43 -1.60
N LEU A 178 13.04 -3.68 -0.48
CA LEU A 178 14.49 -3.67 -0.33
C LEU A 178 15.10 -5.06 -0.10
N ALA A 179 14.28 -6.11 0.07
CA ALA A 179 14.74 -7.45 0.40
C ALA A 179 15.64 -8.12 -0.67
N SER A 180 15.67 -7.59 -1.89
CA SER A 180 16.48 -8.12 -3.01
C SER A 180 17.65 -7.21 -3.39
N VAL A 181 17.98 -6.23 -2.55
CA VAL A 181 19.00 -5.19 -2.81
C VAL A 181 20.08 -5.29 -1.73
N ASP A 182 21.33 -4.97 -2.09
CA ASP A 182 22.42 -4.92 -1.11
C ASP A 182 22.24 -3.80 -0.08
N GLU A 183 22.91 -3.90 1.06
CA GLU A 183 22.70 -3.01 2.22
C GLU A 183 22.97 -1.53 1.90
N GLU A 184 24.05 -1.22 1.16
CA GLU A 184 24.40 0.16 0.82
C GLU A 184 23.33 0.78 -0.09
N MET A 185 22.88 0.03 -1.08
CA MET A 185 21.81 0.46 -2.00
C MET A 185 20.47 0.54 -1.26
N SER A 186 20.17 -0.39 -0.37
CA SER A 186 18.96 -0.38 0.48
C SER A 186 18.87 0.88 1.31
N ALA A 187 19.97 1.28 1.99
CA ALA A 187 20.03 2.52 2.75
C ALA A 187 19.76 3.76 1.86
N SER A 188 20.34 3.77 0.64
CA SER A 188 20.11 4.85 -0.32
C SER A 188 18.66 4.93 -0.79
N ILE A 189 18.02 3.81 -1.15
CA ILE A 189 16.62 3.77 -1.61
C ILE A 189 15.68 4.12 -0.45
N ARG A 190 15.96 3.66 0.76
CA ARG A 190 15.20 4.01 1.97
C ARG A 190 15.16 5.52 2.18
N ALA A 191 16.32 6.18 2.11
CA ALA A 191 16.40 7.65 2.18
C ALA A 191 15.64 8.34 1.04
N ASP A 192 15.65 7.77 -0.17
CA ASP A 192 14.88 8.28 -1.31
C ASP A 192 13.36 8.18 -1.03
N ILE A 193 12.88 7.06 -0.46
CA ILE A 193 11.45 6.87 -0.08
C ILE A 193 11.02 7.89 0.98
N VAL A 194 11.82 8.09 2.03
CA VAL A 194 11.53 9.09 3.08
C VAL A 194 11.39 10.48 2.47
N ARG A 195 12.36 10.92 1.67
CA ARG A 195 12.31 12.24 1.01
C ARG A 195 11.10 12.41 0.08
N LEU A 196 10.75 11.36 -0.65
CA LEU A 196 9.56 11.37 -1.51
C LEU A 196 8.28 11.46 -0.68
N HIS A 197 8.22 10.73 0.45
CA HIS A 197 7.08 10.81 1.35
C HIS A 197 6.95 12.20 1.99
N GLU A 198 8.03 12.78 2.50
CA GLU A 198 8.05 14.15 3.06
C GLU A 198 7.62 15.20 2.02
N ARG A 199 8.05 15.03 0.76
CA ARG A 199 7.76 15.99 -0.31
C ARG A 199 6.32 15.89 -0.83
N TYR A 200 5.78 14.68 -0.95
CA TYR A 200 4.50 14.46 -1.64
C TYR A 200 3.35 14.04 -0.72
N GLY A 201 3.63 13.69 0.53
CA GLY A 201 2.62 13.40 1.54
C GLY A 201 1.66 12.27 1.18
N PHE A 202 2.10 11.23 0.45
CA PHE A 202 1.24 10.11 0.14
C PHE A 202 0.95 9.26 1.38
N THR A 203 -0.25 8.72 1.48
CA THR A 203 -0.57 7.71 2.51
C THR A 203 0.10 6.39 2.12
N GLY A 204 0.88 5.78 3.02
CA GLY A 204 1.67 4.61 2.68
C GLY A 204 1.61 3.48 3.69
N LEU A 205 1.66 2.24 3.19
CA LEU A 205 1.91 1.04 3.98
C LEU A 205 3.21 0.38 3.50
N TYR A 206 4.20 0.33 4.38
CA TYR A 206 5.51 -0.25 4.11
C TYR A 206 5.66 -1.59 4.82
N VAL A 207 5.61 -2.67 4.06
CA VAL A 207 5.77 -4.04 4.57
C VAL A 207 7.22 -4.44 4.53
N THR A 208 7.73 -4.93 5.65
CA THR A 208 9.09 -5.48 5.77
C THR A 208 9.17 -6.57 6.83
N HIS A 209 10.18 -7.41 6.76
CA HIS A 209 10.58 -8.30 7.86
C HIS A 209 11.79 -7.76 8.63
N ASP A 210 12.39 -6.67 8.16
CA ASP A 210 13.50 -5.98 8.83
C ASP A 210 12.95 -4.96 9.83
N GLN A 211 13.29 -5.18 11.10
CA GLN A 211 12.85 -4.36 12.22
C GLN A 211 13.43 -2.95 12.17
N ASN A 212 14.68 -2.82 11.75
CA ASN A 212 15.34 -1.52 11.64
C ASN A 212 14.67 -0.68 10.53
N GLU A 213 14.34 -1.30 9.38
CA GLU A 213 13.59 -0.61 8.35
C GLU A 213 12.24 -0.11 8.87
N ALA A 214 11.49 -0.98 9.59
CA ALA A 214 10.18 -0.63 10.11
C ALA A 214 10.25 0.56 11.09
N LEU A 215 11.22 0.54 12.00
CA LEU A 215 11.40 1.61 12.99
C LEU A 215 11.92 2.92 12.39
N MET A 216 12.65 2.86 11.27
CA MET A 216 13.22 4.04 10.62
C MET A 216 12.25 4.73 9.65
N LEU A 217 11.37 3.98 9.01
CA LEU A 217 10.50 4.49 7.95
C LEU A 217 9.12 4.88 8.45
N GLY A 218 8.54 4.08 9.35
CA GLY A 218 7.16 4.27 9.80
C GLY A 218 7.03 5.38 10.83
N GLN A 219 6.10 6.30 10.63
CA GLN A 219 5.66 7.22 11.70
C GLN A 219 4.96 6.44 12.83
N ARG A 220 4.28 5.36 12.49
CA ARG A 220 3.87 4.28 13.39
C ARG A 220 4.30 2.94 12.80
N VAL A 221 4.41 1.97 13.66
CA VAL A 221 4.72 0.59 13.28
C VAL A 221 3.59 -0.32 13.74
N ALA A 222 3.03 -1.09 12.83
CA ALA A 222 2.07 -2.14 13.08
C ALA A 222 2.79 -3.48 13.12
N VAL A 223 2.67 -4.19 14.24
CA VAL A 223 3.32 -5.51 14.41
C VAL A 223 2.30 -6.60 14.17
N MET A 224 2.59 -7.48 13.21
CA MET A 224 1.78 -8.66 12.91
C MET A 224 2.40 -9.94 13.45
N ASP A 225 1.56 -10.76 14.07
CA ASP A 225 1.91 -12.11 14.47
C ASP A 225 0.72 -13.06 14.26
N ALA A 226 0.96 -14.25 13.69
CA ALA A 226 -0.03 -15.31 13.46
C ALA A 226 -1.37 -14.83 12.86
N GLY A 227 -1.32 -13.85 11.95
CA GLY A 227 -2.52 -13.31 11.30
C GLY A 227 -3.25 -12.22 12.08
N TYR A 228 -2.73 -11.77 13.21
CA TYR A 228 -3.28 -10.68 14.04
C TYR A 228 -2.39 -9.44 14.03
N LEU A 229 -2.98 -8.26 14.22
CA LEU A 229 -2.25 -7.08 14.65
C LEU A 229 -2.10 -7.11 16.16
N VAL A 230 -0.86 -7.25 16.66
CA VAL A 230 -0.60 -7.38 18.10
C VAL A 230 -0.34 -6.04 18.78
N GLN A 231 0.21 -5.06 18.04
CA GLN A 231 0.38 -3.70 18.53
C GLN A 231 0.56 -2.74 17.35
N VAL A 232 0.04 -1.52 17.48
CA VAL A 232 0.26 -0.42 16.54
C VAL A 232 0.60 0.82 17.35
N ASP A 233 1.82 1.33 17.23
CA ASP A 233 2.26 2.50 18.00
C ASP A 233 3.43 3.21 17.30
N THR A 234 3.90 4.34 17.86
CA THR A 234 5.15 4.97 17.42
C THR A 234 6.36 4.07 17.76
N PRO A 235 7.47 4.18 17.03
CA PRO A 235 8.69 3.42 17.32
C PRO A 235 9.11 3.50 18.79
N GLU A 236 9.10 4.71 19.37
CA GLU A 236 9.52 4.94 20.77
C GLU A 236 8.62 4.19 21.75
N ARG A 237 7.30 4.19 21.53
CA ARG A 237 6.35 3.51 22.41
C ARG A 237 6.41 2.01 22.29
N LEU A 238 6.63 1.47 21.09
CA LEU A 238 6.84 0.04 20.89
C LEU A 238 8.05 -0.48 21.66
N LEU A 239 9.16 0.27 21.65
CA LEU A 239 10.39 -0.10 22.37
C LEU A 239 10.24 0.08 23.87
N ALA A 240 9.52 1.13 24.33
CA ALA A 240 9.36 1.41 25.76
C ALA A 240 8.26 0.54 26.43
N HIS A 241 7.20 0.19 25.69
CA HIS A 241 6.00 -0.48 26.23
C HIS A 241 5.54 -1.62 25.30
N PRO A 242 6.34 -2.68 25.09
CA PRO A 242 5.95 -3.81 24.26
C PRO A 242 4.81 -4.61 24.93
N HIS A 243 3.73 -4.87 24.19
CA HIS A 243 2.59 -5.63 24.69
C HIS A 243 2.85 -7.13 24.73
N THR A 244 3.76 -7.64 23.90
CA THR A 244 4.08 -9.07 23.80
C THR A 244 5.59 -9.30 23.70
N LEU A 245 6.02 -10.55 23.94
CA LEU A 245 7.43 -10.93 23.72
C LEU A 245 7.85 -10.77 22.25
N GLN A 246 6.90 -10.88 21.32
CA GLN A 246 7.18 -10.67 19.89
C GLN A 246 7.52 -9.21 19.62
N VAL A 247 6.77 -8.27 20.19
CA VAL A 247 7.05 -6.83 20.09
C VAL A 247 8.36 -6.48 20.82
N ALA A 248 8.61 -7.08 21.99
CA ALA A 248 9.85 -6.84 22.76
C ALA A 248 11.14 -7.33 22.06
N LYS A 249 11.02 -8.06 20.96
CA LYS A 249 12.16 -8.49 20.13
C LYS A 249 12.44 -7.54 18.95
N LEU A 250 11.62 -6.50 18.76
CA LEU A 250 11.89 -5.41 17.84
C LEU A 250 13.06 -4.57 18.37
#